data_04616d31f2d39a2526ba860fdca1c491
#
_entry.id   04616d31f2d39a2526ba860fdca1c491
#
_cell.length_a   1.000
_cell.length_b   1.000
_cell.length_c   1.000
_cell.angle_alpha   90.00
_cell.angle_beta   90.00
_cell.angle_gamma   90.00
#
_symmetry.space_group_name_H-M   'P 1'
#
loop_
_entity.id
_entity.type
_entity.pdbx_description
1 polymer ?
#
loop_
_entity_poly.entity_id
_entity_poly.type
_entity_poly.pdbx_seq_one_letter_code
_entity_poly.pdbx_strand_id
1 'polypeptide(L)'
;MMKFRKLIAYSLLTLLIIIAVFGLQPFQQTIDAEKALVKQAGVYATEVRRLPDASYLVAVRTPMPEIKVDMLRWWFSDFMQTTEHYRWWHPEDHVWMDWENKEPGKIIGASHLVHEYIGGDLSKLRIQFVNPFEFFGYDPNDEDTFVICARIGLLDEEMNIAKMCHVVRNTLNGAEMRS
;
A
#
# COMPACT_ATOMS: atom_id res chain seq x y z
N MET A 1 -15.05 -46.83 -25.28
CA MET A 1 -15.21 -45.38 -25.45
C MET A 1 -15.73 -44.66 -24.18
N MET A 2 -16.67 -45.18 -23.44
CA MET A 2 -17.28 -44.52 -22.25
C MET A 2 -16.31 -44.37 -21.06
N LYS A 3 -15.39 -45.27 -20.81
CA LYS A 3 -14.37 -45.22 -19.72
C LYS A 3 -13.34 -44.08 -19.93
N PHE A 4 -12.95 -43.85 -21.19
CA PHE A 4 -11.96 -42.81 -21.52
C PHE A 4 -12.51 -41.39 -21.33
N ARG A 5 -13.78 -41.17 -21.68
CA ARG A 5 -14.47 -39.87 -21.47
C ARG A 5 -14.66 -39.51 -19.98
N LYS A 6 -14.87 -40.52 -19.12
CA LYS A 6 -14.95 -40.31 -17.67
C LYS A 6 -13.58 -39.96 -17.08
N LEU A 7 -12.51 -40.58 -17.56
CA LEU A 7 -11.16 -40.29 -17.09
C LEU A 7 -10.71 -38.85 -17.42
N ILE A 8 -11.03 -38.37 -18.63
CA ILE A 8 -10.75 -36.99 -19.05
C ILE A 8 -11.57 -36.00 -18.21
N ALA A 9 -12.86 -36.29 -17.94
CA ALA A 9 -13.72 -35.43 -17.13
C ALA A 9 -13.21 -35.30 -15.68
N TYR A 10 -12.73 -36.38 -15.08
CA TYR A 10 -12.14 -36.36 -13.73
C TYR A 10 -10.81 -35.60 -13.69
N SER A 11 -9.96 -35.73 -14.70
CA SER A 11 -8.68 -34.98 -14.75
C SER A 11 -8.91 -33.47 -14.95
N LEU A 12 -9.89 -33.06 -15.75
CA LEU A 12 -10.28 -31.66 -15.92
C LEU A 12 -10.89 -31.07 -14.64
N LEU A 13 -11.74 -31.84 -13.94
CA LEU A 13 -12.31 -31.40 -12.68
C LEU A 13 -11.26 -31.25 -11.60
N THR A 14 -10.31 -32.18 -11.51
CA THR A 14 -9.19 -32.10 -10.56
C THR A 14 -8.29 -30.90 -10.86
N LEU A 15 -8.01 -30.62 -12.13
CA LEU A 15 -7.21 -29.46 -12.55
C LEU A 15 -7.92 -28.14 -12.22
N LEU A 16 -9.22 -28.06 -12.44
CA LEU A 16 -10.04 -26.89 -12.07
C LEU A 16 -10.08 -26.65 -10.56
N ILE A 17 -10.17 -27.71 -9.76
CA ILE A 17 -10.11 -27.60 -8.29
C ILE A 17 -8.72 -27.15 -7.83
N ILE A 18 -7.65 -27.65 -8.42
CA ILE A 18 -6.29 -27.22 -8.12
C ILE A 18 -6.10 -25.75 -8.47
N ILE A 19 -6.55 -25.29 -9.64
CA ILE A 19 -6.48 -23.88 -10.03
C ILE A 19 -7.34 -23.01 -9.10
N ALA A 20 -8.54 -23.45 -8.71
CA ALA A 20 -9.39 -22.70 -7.79
C ALA A 20 -8.79 -22.60 -6.38
N VAL A 21 -8.19 -23.66 -5.87
CA VAL A 21 -7.61 -23.69 -4.52
C VAL A 21 -6.24 -22.97 -4.46
N PHE A 22 -5.36 -23.22 -5.42
CA PHE A 22 -4.00 -22.65 -5.40
C PHE A 22 -3.90 -21.31 -6.10
N GLY A 23 -4.77 -21.01 -7.06
CA GLY A 23 -4.81 -19.71 -7.75
C GLY A 23 -5.45 -18.59 -6.91
N LEU A 24 -6.32 -18.92 -5.94
CA LEU A 24 -6.96 -17.93 -5.07
C LEU A 24 -6.17 -17.62 -3.79
N GLN A 25 -5.24 -18.49 -3.38
CA GLN A 25 -4.48 -18.28 -2.15
C GLN A 25 -3.61 -17.01 -2.14
N PRO A 26 -2.87 -16.65 -3.20
CA PRO A 26 -2.11 -15.41 -3.23
C PRO A 26 -2.99 -14.18 -3.08
N PHE A 27 -4.12 -14.16 -3.76
CA PHE A 27 -5.10 -13.06 -3.68
C PHE A 27 -5.69 -12.92 -2.27
N GLN A 28 -6.05 -14.03 -1.62
CA GLN A 28 -6.58 -14.00 -0.26
C GLN A 28 -5.53 -13.52 0.75
N GLN A 29 -4.26 -13.90 0.60
CA GLN A 29 -3.19 -13.44 1.49
C GLN A 29 -2.92 -11.93 1.35
N THR A 30 -3.04 -11.37 0.16
CA THR A 30 -2.95 -9.92 -0.08
C THR A 30 -4.09 -9.19 0.62
N ILE A 31 -5.33 -9.67 0.48
CA ILE A 31 -6.51 -9.12 1.16
C ILE A 31 -6.34 -9.19 2.68
N ASP A 32 -5.81 -10.30 3.21
CA ASP A 32 -5.63 -10.48 4.64
C ASP A 32 -4.52 -9.55 5.18
N ALA A 33 -3.48 -9.28 4.41
CA ALA A 33 -2.45 -8.30 4.75
C ALA A 33 -3.01 -6.86 4.76
N GLU A 34 -3.79 -6.48 3.76
CA GLU A 34 -4.46 -5.17 3.69
C GLU A 34 -5.43 -4.99 4.88
N LYS A 35 -6.22 -6.01 5.21
CA LYS A 35 -7.11 -5.98 6.38
C LYS A 35 -6.38 -5.90 7.70
N ALA A 36 -5.18 -6.48 7.83
CA ALA A 36 -4.39 -6.43 9.04
C ALA A 36 -3.92 -5.01 9.37
N LEU A 37 -3.69 -4.16 8.36
CA LEU A 37 -3.35 -2.75 8.54
C LEU A 37 -4.41 -1.99 9.35
N VAL A 38 -5.69 -2.29 9.08
CA VAL A 38 -6.83 -1.53 9.63
C VAL A 38 -7.31 -2.10 10.97
N LYS A 39 -6.95 -3.34 11.33
CA LYS A 39 -7.37 -3.93 12.61
C LYS A 39 -6.79 -3.17 13.79
N GLN A 40 -7.66 -2.75 14.72
CA GLN A 40 -7.25 -2.04 15.94
C GLN A 40 -6.48 -2.93 16.92
N ALA A 41 -6.85 -4.19 17.04
CA ALA A 41 -6.28 -5.13 18.01
C ALA A 41 -5.32 -6.10 17.31
N GLY A 42 -4.10 -6.17 17.82
CA GLY A 42 -3.09 -7.13 17.39
C GLY A 42 -1.70 -6.50 17.28
N VAL A 43 -0.70 -7.33 17.36
CA VAL A 43 0.69 -6.92 17.14
C VAL A 43 0.86 -6.78 15.63
N TYR A 44 0.93 -5.54 15.14
CA TYR A 44 1.43 -5.28 13.79
C TYR A 44 2.95 -5.32 13.86
N ALA A 45 3.52 -6.36 13.31
CA ALA A 45 4.97 -6.56 13.34
C ALA A 45 5.62 -5.84 12.13
N THR A 46 6.75 -5.20 12.37
CA THR A 46 7.64 -4.81 11.28
C THR A 46 8.27 -6.07 10.70
N GLU A 47 8.03 -6.34 9.43
CA GLU A 47 8.52 -7.54 8.74
C GLU A 47 8.73 -7.32 7.25
N VAL A 48 9.59 -8.11 6.65
CA VAL A 48 9.66 -8.32 5.20
C VAL A 48 9.39 -9.79 4.92
N ARG A 49 8.40 -10.08 4.09
CA ARG A 49 7.99 -11.44 3.80
C ARG A 49 7.73 -11.63 2.31
N ARG A 50 8.31 -12.69 1.74
CA ARG A 50 7.99 -13.10 0.37
C ARG A 50 6.64 -13.79 0.34
N LEU A 51 5.78 -13.39 -0.59
CA LEU A 51 4.47 -13.98 -0.81
C LEU A 51 4.54 -15.12 -1.83
N PRO A 52 3.50 -15.99 -1.91
CA PRO A 52 3.47 -17.13 -2.84
C PRO A 52 3.52 -16.75 -4.32
N ASP A 53 3.06 -15.56 -4.68
CA ASP A 53 3.12 -15.01 -6.04
C ASP A 53 4.49 -14.40 -6.40
N ALA A 54 5.48 -14.62 -5.53
CA ALA A 54 6.83 -14.09 -5.61
C ALA A 54 6.98 -12.58 -5.36
N SER A 55 5.91 -11.87 -5.05
CA SER A 55 5.96 -10.49 -4.56
C SER A 55 6.47 -10.43 -3.10
N TYR A 56 6.72 -9.21 -2.61
CA TYR A 56 7.14 -8.99 -1.23
C TYR A 56 6.10 -8.14 -0.50
N LEU A 57 5.76 -8.56 0.71
CA LEU A 57 5.11 -7.71 1.70
C LEU A 57 6.20 -7.05 2.55
N VAL A 58 6.16 -5.73 2.60
CA VAL A 58 6.96 -4.93 3.53
C VAL A 58 5.99 -4.27 4.49
N ALA A 59 6.08 -4.61 5.77
CA ALA A 59 5.23 -4.08 6.82
C ALA A 59 6.08 -3.31 7.82
N VAL A 60 5.68 -2.09 8.15
CA VAL A 60 6.41 -1.24 9.09
C VAL A 60 5.44 -0.62 10.08
N ARG A 61 5.80 -0.69 11.36
CA ARG A 61 5.12 0.01 12.45
C ARG A 61 5.99 1.15 12.94
N THR A 62 5.47 2.37 12.83
CA THR A 62 6.18 3.59 13.23
C THR A 62 5.42 4.31 14.33
N PRO A 63 5.88 4.25 15.60
CA PRO A 63 5.38 5.12 16.65
C PRO A 63 5.76 6.58 16.36
N MET A 64 4.81 7.47 16.51
CA MET A 64 4.97 8.92 16.23
C MET A 64 4.54 9.72 17.49
N PRO A 65 5.41 9.83 18.49
CA PRO A 65 5.08 10.57 19.72
C PRO A 65 4.80 12.05 19.39
N GLU A 66 3.80 12.61 20.08
CA GLU A 66 3.37 14.01 19.96
C GLU A 66 2.71 14.39 18.61
N ILE A 67 2.72 13.50 17.62
CA ILE A 67 2.03 13.70 16.34
C ILE A 67 0.56 13.30 16.49
N LYS A 68 -0.32 14.03 15.81
CA LYS A 68 -1.75 13.70 15.70
C LYS A 68 -2.11 13.35 14.27
N VAL A 69 -3.14 12.55 14.10
CA VAL A 69 -3.69 12.16 12.79
C VAL A 69 -3.91 13.37 11.89
N ASP A 70 -4.48 14.47 12.40
CA ASP A 70 -4.75 15.66 11.61
C ASP A 70 -3.49 16.37 11.11
N MET A 71 -2.36 16.25 11.83
CA MET A 71 -1.08 16.78 11.35
C MET A 71 -0.61 16.01 10.12
N LEU A 72 -0.77 14.68 10.10
CA LEU A 72 -0.44 13.85 8.94
C LEU A 72 -1.40 14.10 7.78
N ARG A 73 -2.69 14.23 8.06
CA ARG A 73 -3.70 14.60 7.07
C ARG A 73 -3.34 15.91 6.38
N TRP A 74 -3.07 16.96 7.16
CA TRP A 74 -2.63 18.27 6.66
C TRP A 74 -1.30 18.18 5.89
N TRP A 75 -0.33 17.40 6.38
CA TRP A 75 0.95 17.21 5.72
C TRP A 75 0.79 16.74 4.28
N PHE A 76 0.02 15.69 4.06
CA PHE A 76 -0.18 15.10 2.73
C PHE A 76 -1.17 15.89 1.86
N SER A 77 -2.21 16.47 2.46
CA SER A 77 -3.23 17.18 1.69
C SER A 77 -2.78 18.56 1.23
N ASP A 78 -2.06 19.29 2.08
CA ASP A 78 -1.83 20.72 1.89
C ASP A 78 -0.37 21.15 1.99
N PHE A 79 0.38 20.64 2.96
CA PHE A 79 1.66 21.23 3.31
C PHE A 79 2.82 20.79 2.40
N MET A 80 2.95 19.51 2.11
CA MET A 80 4.05 18.96 1.32
C MET A 80 3.91 19.32 -0.15
N GLN A 81 4.51 20.44 -0.57
CA GLN A 81 4.41 20.97 -1.92
C GLN A 81 5.74 21.07 -2.67
N THR A 82 6.86 20.90 -1.97
CA THR A 82 8.18 21.13 -2.54
C THR A 82 9.14 19.99 -2.21
N THR A 83 10.20 19.85 -3.00
CA THR A 83 11.30 18.92 -2.71
C THR A 83 11.88 19.13 -1.32
N GLU A 84 11.95 20.36 -0.83
CA GLU A 84 12.47 20.66 0.51
C GLU A 84 11.54 20.06 1.58
N HIS A 85 10.20 20.24 1.47
CA HIS A 85 9.25 19.63 2.38
C HIS A 85 9.35 18.10 2.34
N TYR A 86 9.49 17.50 1.16
CA TYR A 86 9.65 16.07 1.01
C TYR A 86 10.91 15.55 1.73
N ARG A 87 12.02 16.27 1.63
CA ARG A 87 13.27 15.95 2.32
C ARG A 87 13.17 16.08 3.84
N TRP A 88 12.30 16.92 4.37
CA TRP A 88 12.07 16.99 5.82
C TRP A 88 11.48 15.69 6.38
N TRP A 89 10.71 14.96 5.57
CA TRP A 89 10.18 13.66 5.98
C TRP A 89 11.29 12.60 6.12
N HIS A 90 12.20 12.51 5.16
CA HIS A 90 13.34 11.58 5.18
C HIS A 90 14.55 12.19 4.45
N PRO A 91 15.43 12.93 5.17
CA PRO A 91 16.47 13.77 4.52
C PRO A 91 17.52 12.98 3.74
N GLU A 92 17.77 11.71 4.13
CA GLU A 92 18.81 10.87 3.53
C GLU A 92 18.37 10.23 2.22
N ASP A 93 17.11 9.75 2.18
CA ASP A 93 16.63 8.98 1.03
C ASP A 93 15.78 9.80 0.06
N HIS A 94 15.07 10.84 0.54
CA HIS A 94 14.25 11.67 -0.32
C HIS A 94 15.09 12.71 -1.07
N VAL A 95 15.09 12.64 -2.41
CA VAL A 95 15.95 13.46 -3.27
C VAL A 95 15.20 14.58 -3.96
N TRP A 96 14.07 14.26 -4.56
CA TRP A 96 13.28 15.20 -5.35
C TRP A 96 11.80 14.79 -5.37
N MET A 97 10.92 15.77 -5.48
CA MET A 97 9.51 15.53 -5.72
C MET A 97 8.86 16.62 -6.58
N ASP A 98 7.78 16.23 -7.22
CA ASP A 98 6.81 17.12 -7.84
C ASP A 98 5.40 16.50 -7.75
N TRP A 99 4.38 17.28 -8.05
CA TRP A 99 2.99 16.83 -8.06
C TRP A 99 2.40 16.84 -9.47
N GLU A 100 1.58 15.83 -9.74
CA GLU A 100 0.70 15.77 -10.90
C GLU A 100 -0.74 15.67 -10.43
N ASN A 101 -1.65 16.46 -11.02
CA ASN A 101 -3.08 16.52 -10.69
C ASN A 101 -3.39 16.83 -9.22
N LYS A 102 -2.52 17.57 -8.53
CA LYS A 102 -2.72 17.95 -7.13
C LYS A 102 -3.68 19.13 -7.02
N GLU A 103 -4.74 18.94 -6.23
CA GLU A 103 -5.67 20.00 -5.84
C GLU A 103 -5.49 20.33 -4.34
N PRO A 104 -5.63 21.60 -3.92
CA PRO A 104 -5.58 21.98 -2.50
C PRO A 104 -6.58 21.17 -1.66
N GLY A 105 -6.14 20.68 -0.51
CA GLY A 105 -6.96 19.88 0.42
C GLY A 105 -7.28 18.46 -0.04
N LYS A 106 -6.85 18.05 -1.24
CA LYS A 106 -7.13 16.74 -1.78
C LYS A 106 -5.85 15.96 -2.08
N ILE A 107 -5.88 14.67 -1.83
CA ILE A 107 -4.79 13.77 -2.17
C ILE A 107 -5.23 12.70 -3.17
N ILE A 108 -6.47 12.19 -3.05
CA ILE A 108 -7.00 11.18 -3.96
C ILE A 108 -7.05 11.72 -5.39
N GLY A 109 -6.49 10.97 -6.33
CA GLY A 109 -6.36 11.34 -7.74
C GLY A 109 -5.06 12.06 -8.09
N ALA A 110 -4.35 12.61 -7.10
CA ALA A 110 -3.02 13.18 -7.31
C ALA A 110 -1.95 12.09 -7.48
N SER A 111 -0.90 12.41 -8.21
CA SER A 111 0.31 11.60 -8.28
C SER A 111 1.48 12.37 -7.69
N HIS A 112 2.16 11.76 -6.75
CA HIS A 112 3.43 12.23 -6.20
C HIS A 112 4.56 11.63 -7.03
N LEU A 113 5.28 12.47 -7.75
CA LEU A 113 6.42 12.09 -8.57
C LEU A 113 7.66 12.27 -7.73
N VAL A 114 8.43 11.19 -7.51
CA VAL A 114 9.54 11.24 -6.56
C VAL A 114 10.82 10.60 -7.12
N HIS A 115 11.94 11.12 -6.66
CA HIS A 115 13.23 10.43 -6.72
C HIS A 115 13.64 10.13 -5.28
N GLU A 116 13.88 8.86 -4.97
CA GLU A 116 14.28 8.42 -3.64
C GLU A 116 15.22 7.23 -3.70
N TYR A 117 16.05 7.07 -2.68
CA TYR A 117 16.90 5.89 -2.55
C TYR A 117 16.12 4.74 -1.91
N ILE A 118 16.12 3.58 -2.55
CA ILE A 118 15.56 2.34 -2.03
C ILE A 118 16.66 1.29 -2.04
N GLY A 119 17.10 0.86 -0.86
CA GLY A 119 18.20 -0.11 -0.74
C GLY A 119 19.54 0.39 -1.28
N GLY A 120 19.70 1.70 -1.40
CA GLY A 120 20.91 2.35 -1.91
C GLY A 120 20.87 2.70 -3.40
N ASP A 121 19.86 2.25 -4.13
CA ASP A 121 19.67 2.56 -5.55
C ASP A 121 18.66 3.70 -5.73
N LEU A 122 18.98 4.68 -6.59
CA LEU A 122 18.08 5.78 -6.91
C LEU A 122 16.90 5.30 -7.74
N SER A 123 15.73 5.35 -7.15
CA SER A 123 14.46 5.00 -7.78
C SER A 123 13.69 6.25 -8.18
N LYS A 124 13.06 6.22 -9.36
CA LYS A 124 12.18 7.27 -9.86
C LYS A 124 10.77 6.71 -9.94
N LEU A 125 9.90 7.19 -9.08
CA LEU A 125 8.59 6.61 -8.89
C LEU A 125 7.47 7.61 -9.13
N ARG A 126 6.33 7.08 -9.57
CA ARG A 126 5.02 7.72 -9.57
C ARG A 126 4.17 7.05 -8.50
N ILE A 127 3.80 7.77 -7.47
CA ILE A 127 2.93 7.32 -6.37
C ILE A 127 1.55 7.91 -6.61
N GLN A 128 0.67 7.16 -7.27
CA GLN A 128 -0.70 7.58 -7.58
C GLN A 128 -1.63 7.27 -6.41
N PHE A 129 -2.12 8.30 -5.73
CA PHE A 129 -3.05 8.15 -4.62
C PHE A 129 -4.45 7.79 -5.10
N VAL A 130 -4.99 6.73 -4.51
CA VAL A 130 -6.29 6.17 -4.87
C VAL A 130 -7.24 6.14 -3.68
N ASN A 131 -8.53 5.98 -3.97
CA ASN A 131 -9.52 5.87 -2.91
C ASN A 131 -9.27 4.60 -2.07
N PRO A 132 -9.20 4.70 -0.72
CA PRO A 132 -9.05 3.54 0.16
C PRO A 132 -10.07 2.44 -0.07
N PHE A 133 -11.26 2.78 -0.57
CA PHE A 133 -12.28 1.79 -0.96
C PHE A 133 -11.77 0.74 -1.95
N GLU A 134 -10.82 1.09 -2.83
CA GLU A 134 -10.20 0.16 -3.78
C GLU A 134 -9.37 -0.93 -3.10
N PHE A 135 -8.87 -0.65 -1.89
CA PHE A 135 -8.03 -1.57 -1.11
C PHE A 135 -8.85 -2.37 -0.10
N PHE A 136 -9.77 -1.71 0.58
CA PHE A 136 -10.47 -2.28 1.74
C PHE A 136 -11.92 -2.66 1.46
N GLY A 137 -12.51 -2.19 0.34
CA GLY A 137 -13.95 -2.33 0.07
C GLY A 137 -14.83 -1.39 0.90
N TYR A 138 -14.23 -0.47 1.66
CA TYR A 138 -14.87 0.60 2.41
C TYR A 138 -13.84 1.72 2.64
N ASP A 139 -14.28 2.90 3.09
CA ASP A 139 -13.37 3.97 3.50
C ASP A 139 -13.12 3.88 5.02
N PRO A 140 -11.89 3.55 5.46
CA PRO A 140 -11.56 3.46 6.88
C PRO A 140 -11.19 4.80 7.51
N ASN A 141 -11.26 5.92 6.80
CA ASN A 141 -11.00 7.25 7.37
C ASN A 141 -12.10 7.65 8.34
N ASP A 142 -11.70 8.19 9.48
CA ASP A 142 -12.56 8.80 10.49
C ASP A 142 -11.80 9.91 11.24
N GLU A 143 -12.33 10.41 12.37
CA GLU A 143 -11.68 11.46 13.17
C GLU A 143 -10.34 11.01 13.77
N ASP A 144 -10.22 9.73 14.11
CA ASP A 144 -9.04 9.15 14.76
C ASP A 144 -8.14 8.35 13.81
N THR A 145 -8.55 8.18 12.56
CA THR A 145 -7.84 7.37 11.57
C THR A 145 -7.66 8.12 10.25
N PHE A 146 -6.43 8.19 9.78
CA PHE A 146 -6.11 8.69 8.45
C PHE A 146 -5.48 7.59 7.63
N VAL A 147 -6.04 7.33 6.44
CA VAL A 147 -5.58 6.27 5.54
C VAL A 147 -5.22 6.86 4.18
N ILE A 148 -4.05 6.51 3.71
CA ILE A 148 -3.54 6.85 2.39
C ILE A 148 -3.23 5.56 1.66
N CYS A 149 -3.82 5.36 0.49
CA CYS A 149 -3.53 4.24 -0.39
C CYS A 149 -3.00 4.75 -1.72
N ALA A 150 -2.04 4.03 -2.30
CA ALA A 150 -1.47 4.39 -3.59
C ALA A 150 -1.06 3.17 -4.40
N ARG A 151 -1.06 3.35 -5.72
CA ARG A 151 -0.38 2.50 -6.68
C ARG A 151 0.98 3.12 -6.97
N ILE A 152 2.03 2.32 -6.96
CA ILE A 152 3.39 2.79 -7.22
C ILE A 152 3.81 2.24 -8.58
N GLY A 153 4.20 3.13 -9.47
CA GLY A 153 4.76 2.83 -10.78
C GLY A 153 6.13 3.44 -10.95
N LEU A 154 6.84 3.06 -12.01
CA LEU A 154 8.03 3.76 -12.46
C LEU A 154 7.62 5.09 -13.10
N LEU A 155 8.43 6.14 -12.90
CA LEU A 155 8.09 7.49 -13.37
C LEU A 155 8.02 7.57 -14.90
N ASP A 156 8.91 6.86 -15.56
CA ASP A 156 9.08 6.89 -17.03
C ASP A 156 8.33 5.75 -17.75
N GLU A 157 7.55 4.92 -17.03
CA GLU A 157 6.85 3.75 -17.60
C GLU A 157 5.40 3.67 -17.11
N GLU A 158 4.50 3.21 -17.98
CA GLU A 158 3.07 3.00 -17.64
C GLU A 158 2.83 1.67 -16.89
N MET A 159 3.68 1.32 -15.93
CA MET A 159 3.59 0.07 -15.21
C MET A 159 3.55 0.30 -13.69
N ASN A 160 2.54 -0.26 -13.03
CA ASN A 160 2.51 -0.31 -11.57
C ASN A 160 3.30 -1.53 -11.08
N ILE A 161 4.26 -1.30 -10.19
CA ILE A 161 5.15 -2.32 -9.63
C ILE A 161 4.81 -2.68 -8.20
N ALA A 162 4.07 -1.81 -7.48
CA ALA A 162 3.69 -2.04 -6.09
C ALA A 162 2.38 -1.34 -5.72
N LYS A 163 1.89 -1.69 -4.54
CA LYS A 163 0.84 -0.98 -3.82
C LYS A 163 1.41 -0.49 -2.48
N MET A 164 0.94 0.66 -2.04
CA MET A 164 1.30 1.25 -0.75
C MET A 164 0.04 1.60 0.03
N CYS A 165 0.10 1.41 1.33
CA CYS A 165 -0.92 1.92 2.23
C CYS A 165 -0.29 2.38 3.55
N HIS A 166 -0.68 3.58 4.00
CA HIS A 166 -0.37 4.07 5.34
C HIS A 166 -1.68 4.23 6.11
N VAL A 167 -1.75 3.61 7.28
CA VAL A 167 -2.84 3.76 8.24
C VAL A 167 -2.28 4.44 9.48
N VAL A 168 -2.71 5.65 9.74
CA VAL A 168 -2.30 6.45 10.89
C VAL A 168 -3.44 6.52 11.88
N ARG A 169 -3.17 6.26 13.16
CA ARG A 169 -4.16 6.35 14.25
C ARG A 169 -3.65 7.10 15.45
N ASN A 170 -4.54 7.85 16.08
CA ASN A 170 -4.26 8.46 17.37
C ASN A 170 -4.00 7.40 18.43
N THR A 171 -3.06 7.68 19.32
CA THR A 171 -2.73 6.91 20.51
C THR A 171 -2.74 7.83 21.74
N LEU A 172 -2.57 7.29 22.91
CA LEU A 172 -2.51 8.09 24.17
C LEU A 172 -1.38 9.15 24.14
N ASN A 173 -0.26 8.85 23.47
CA ASN A 173 0.95 9.69 23.49
C ASN A 173 1.32 10.27 22.12
N GLY A 174 0.41 10.27 21.16
CA GLY A 174 0.67 10.75 19.81
C GLY A 174 -0.10 9.95 18.77
N ALA A 175 0.58 9.46 17.74
CA ALA A 175 0.02 8.59 16.71
C ALA A 175 0.88 7.33 16.48
N GLU A 176 0.32 6.37 15.77
CA GLU A 176 1.01 5.21 15.23
C GLU A 176 0.70 5.11 13.74
N MET A 177 1.73 4.99 12.91
CA MET A 177 1.59 4.70 11.49
C MET A 177 1.94 3.23 11.23
N ARG A 178 1.10 2.58 10.47
CA ARG A 178 1.33 1.24 9.89
C ARG A 178 1.38 1.38 8.37
N SER A 179 2.43 0.85 7.81
CA SER A 179 2.70 0.94 6.37
C SER A 179 2.86 -0.45 5.79
#